data_c2cfc351294ef83db35c64f53639f5ea
#
_entry.id   c2cfc351294ef83db35c64f53639f5ea
#
_cell.length_a   1.000
_cell.length_b   1.000
_cell.length_c   1.000
_cell.angle_alpha   90.00
_cell.angle_beta   90.00
_cell.angle_gamma   90.00
#
_symmetry.space_group_name_H-M   'P 1'
#
loop_
_entity.id
_entity.type
_entity.pdbx_description
1 polymer ?
#
loop_
_entity_poly.entity_id
_entity_poly.type
_entity_poly.pdbx_seq_one_letter_code
_entity_poly.pdbx_strand_id
1 'polypeptide(L)'
;MDCENPKIDLICQHCTDGSIVPIRFRVLDEEGMLKEFNIKGYKETSSAGMISFDCNVVVNNMAKRVTIYTSHIANDGIWYVKLK
;
A
#
# COMPACT_ATOMS: atom_id res chain seq x y z
N MET A 1 12.71 18.13 -9.10
CA MET A 1 12.74 17.31 -8.13
C MET A 1 11.69 16.30 -8.12
N ASP A 2 12.04 15.17 -7.87
CA ASP A 2 11.14 14.12 -8.01
C ASP A 2 10.27 13.97 -6.84
N CYS A 3 9.01 13.77 -7.06
CA CYS A 3 8.09 13.51 -6.01
C CYS A 3 7.79 12.04 -5.98
N GLU A 4 8.82 11.27 -5.70
CA GLU A 4 8.61 9.84 -5.65
C GLU A 4 7.79 9.46 -4.45
N ASN A 5 6.90 8.51 -4.65
CA ASN A 5 6.10 8.00 -3.57
C ASN A 5 6.96 7.12 -2.67
N PRO A 6 6.75 7.18 -1.36
CA PRO A 6 7.59 6.39 -0.45
C PRO A 6 7.31 4.91 -0.55
N LYS A 7 8.33 4.14 -0.30
CA LYS A 7 8.21 2.69 -0.21
C LYS A 7 7.55 2.32 1.10
N ILE A 8 6.83 1.22 1.09
CA ILE A 8 6.17 0.73 2.30
C ILE A 8 6.49 -0.74 2.50
N ASP A 9 6.34 -1.18 3.74
CA ASP A 9 6.33 -2.59 4.07
C ASP A 9 4.88 -3.02 4.13
N LEU A 10 4.48 -3.83 3.18
CA LEU A 10 3.10 -4.31 3.13
C LEU A 10 3.02 -5.69 3.75
N ILE A 11 2.13 -5.83 4.70
CA ILE A 11 1.82 -7.12 5.30
C ILE A 11 0.51 -7.58 4.70
N CYS A 12 0.53 -8.70 4.04
CA CYS A 12 -0.65 -9.18 3.35
C CYS A 12 -0.78 -10.69 3.54
N GLN A 13 -1.96 -11.19 3.24
CA GLN A 13 -2.24 -12.61 3.28
C GLN A 13 -2.34 -13.11 1.85
N HIS A 14 -1.62 -14.19 1.56
CA HIS A 14 -1.70 -14.83 0.25
C HIS A 14 -2.73 -15.93 0.33
N CYS A 15 -3.70 -15.89 -0.56
CA CYS A 15 -4.75 -16.88 -0.59
C CYS A 15 -4.39 -18.01 -1.54
N THR A 16 -5.05 -19.14 -1.38
CA THR A 16 -4.73 -20.31 -2.20
C THR A 16 -5.09 -20.12 -3.66
N ASP A 17 -6.00 -19.19 -3.96
CA ASP A 17 -6.36 -18.91 -5.34
C ASP A 17 -5.42 -17.91 -6.00
N GLY A 18 -4.36 -17.50 -5.31
CA GLY A 18 -3.40 -16.57 -5.87
C GLY A 18 -3.69 -15.13 -5.56
N SER A 19 -4.78 -14.82 -4.91
CA SER A 19 -5.09 -13.43 -4.59
C SER A 19 -4.32 -12.98 -3.37
N ILE A 20 -4.25 -11.66 -3.21
CA ILE A 20 -3.54 -11.04 -2.11
C ILE A 20 -4.52 -10.16 -1.35
N VAL A 21 -4.54 -10.32 -0.02
CA VAL A 21 -5.38 -9.49 0.82
C VAL A 21 -4.47 -8.60 1.65
N PRO A 22 -4.49 -7.29 1.39
CA PRO A 22 -3.64 -6.39 2.18
C PRO A 22 -4.22 -6.22 3.58
N ILE A 23 -3.36 -6.30 4.59
CA ILE A 23 -3.79 -6.24 5.98
C ILE A 23 -3.36 -4.95 6.62
N ARG A 24 -2.09 -4.58 6.47
CA ARG A 24 -1.58 -3.35 7.03
C ARG A 24 -0.27 -3.01 6.34
N PHE A 25 0.16 -1.78 6.46
CA PHE A 25 1.44 -1.39 5.91
C PHE A 25 2.12 -0.40 6.84
N ARG A 26 3.43 -0.29 6.69
CA ARG A 26 4.24 0.64 7.44
C ARG A 26 4.98 1.54 6.47
N VAL A 27 5.10 2.79 6.86
CA VAL A 27 5.82 3.75 6.05
C VAL A 27 6.75 4.54 6.97
N LEU A 28 7.94 4.85 6.46
CA LEU A 28 8.90 5.63 7.20
C LEU A 28 8.65 7.10 6.88
N ASP A 29 8.39 7.91 7.90
CA ASP A 29 8.12 9.31 7.67
C ASP A 29 9.43 10.09 7.55
N GLU A 30 9.30 11.40 7.38
CA GLU A 30 10.46 12.24 7.14
C GLU A 30 11.41 12.30 8.32
N GLU A 31 10.91 12.00 9.48
CA GLU A 31 11.72 12.04 10.68
C GLU A 31 12.33 10.70 11.03
N GLY A 32 12.15 9.72 10.15
CA GLY A 32 12.67 8.40 10.39
C GLY A 32 11.83 7.54 11.30
N MET A 33 10.61 7.95 11.57
CA MET A 33 9.71 7.18 12.43
C MET A 33 8.83 6.29 11.58
N LEU A 34 8.67 5.04 12.01
CA LEU A 34 7.77 4.12 11.33
C LEU A 34 6.33 4.39 11.77
N LYS A 35 5.46 4.53 10.79
CA LYS A 35 4.03 4.65 11.04
C LYS A 35 3.33 3.46 10.43
N GLU A 36 2.44 2.88 11.20
CA GLU A 36 1.71 1.69 10.77
C GLU A 36 0.25 2.03 10.57
N PHE A 37 -0.29 1.56 9.45
CA PHE A 37 -1.68 1.81 9.11
C PHE A 37 -2.37 0.47 8.91
N ASN A 38 -3.46 0.25 9.64
CA ASN A 38 -4.27 -0.95 9.48
C ASN A 38 -5.30 -0.70 8.41
N ILE A 39 -5.43 -1.66 7.50
CA ILE A 39 -6.34 -1.54 6.38
C ILE A 39 -7.67 -2.11 6.79
N LYS A 40 -8.71 -1.29 6.75
CA LYS A 40 -10.05 -1.71 7.14
C LYS A 40 -10.84 -2.23 5.96
N GLY A 41 -10.56 -1.76 4.78
CA GLY A 41 -11.20 -2.23 3.57
C GLY A 41 -10.36 -1.83 2.39
N TYR A 42 -10.59 -2.49 1.26
CA TYR A 42 -9.77 -2.20 0.10
C TYR A 42 -10.52 -2.57 -1.17
N LYS A 43 -10.08 -1.97 -2.26
CA LYS A 43 -10.56 -2.32 -3.59
C LYS A 43 -9.36 -2.48 -4.49
N GLU A 44 -9.26 -3.61 -5.14
CA GLU A 44 -8.13 -3.91 -6.01
C GLU A 44 -8.40 -3.42 -7.41
N THR A 45 -7.38 -2.81 -8.01
CA THR A 45 -7.41 -2.43 -9.42
C THR A 45 -6.13 -2.89 -10.05
N SER A 46 -6.24 -3.50 -11.21
CA SER A 46 -5.09 -4.04 -11.91
C SER A 46 -5.11 -3.53 -13.33
N SER A 47 -4.02 -2.96 -13.79
CA SER A 47 -3.99 -2.46 -15.15
C SER A 47 -2.55 -2.11 -15.53
N ALA A 48 -2.21 -2.33 -16.81
CA ALA A 48 -0.93 -1.94 -17.38
C ALA A 48 0.28 -2.46 -16.60
N GLY A 49 0.16 -3.66 -16.05
CA GLY A 49 1.27 -4.26 -15.33
C GLY A 49 1.40 -3.79 -13.89
N MET A 50 0.42 -3.09 -13.38
CA MET A 50 0.43 -2.62 -12.01
C MET A 50 -0.77 -3.15 -11.25
N ILE A 51 -0.56 -3.45 -9.99
CA ILE A 51 -1.65 -3.76 -9.07
C ILE A 51 -1.73 -2.63 -8.06
N SER A 52 -2.93 -2.12 -7.83
CA SER A 52 -3.12 -1.12 -6.80
C SER A 52 -4.30 -1.49 -5.94
N PHE A 53 -4.23 -1.07 -4.68
CA PHE A 53 -5.33 -1.22 -3.73
C PHE A 53 -5.71 0.15 -3.23
N ASP A 54 -6.98 0.51 -3.41
CA ASP A 54 -7.53 1.69 -2.75
C ASP A 54 -7.96 1.24 -1.38
N CYS A 55 -7.29 1.72 -0.35
CA CYS A 55 -7.46 1.22 0.99
C CYS A 55 -8.12 2.26 1.88
N ASN A 56 -8.96 1.78 2.77
CA ASN A 56 -9.48 2.62 3.85
C ASN A 56 -8.70 2.32 5.10
N VAL A 57 -8.10 3.35 5.67
CA VAL A 57 -7.29 3.20 6.88
C VAL A 57 -7.82 4.18 7.92
N VAL A 58 -7.51 3.90 9.18
CA VAL A 58 -7.90 4.77 10.28
C VAL A 58 -6.63 5.34 10.90
N VAL A 59 -6.56 6.67 10.94
CA VAL A 59 -5.44 7.39 11.50
C VAL A 59 -6.00 8.40 12.49
N ASN A 60 -5.59 8.31 13.75
CA ASN A 60 -6.06 9.24 14.78
C ASN A 60 -7.57 9.29 14.84
N ASN A 61 -8.19 8.11 14.78
CA ASN A 61 -9.66 7.95 14.82
C ASN A 61 -10.37 8.59 13.64
N MET A 62 -9.63 8.87 12.58
CA MET A 62 -10.22 9.42 11.35
C MET A 62 -10.00 8.46 10.21
N ALA A 63 -11.05 8.23 9.46
CA ALA A 63 -10.95 7.38 8.28
C ALA A 63 -10.29 8.15 7.15
N LYS A 64 -9.33 7.52 6.50
CA LYS A 64 -8.66 8.10 5.36
C LYS A 64 -8.57 7.07 4.26
N ARG A 65 -8.50 7.55 3.02
CA ARG A 65 -8.31 6.67 1.88
C ARG A 65 -6.92 6.90 1.31
N VAL A 66 -6.19 5.81 1.14
CA VAL A 66 -4.86 5.86 0.54
C VAL A 66 -4.80 4.78 -0.53
N THR A 67 -3.92 4.98 -1.49
CA THR A 67 -3.69 3.99 -2.55
C THR A 67 -2.28 3.46 -2.42
N ILE A 68 -2.16 2.14 -2.39
CA ILE A 68 -0.85 1.49 -2.44
C ILE A 68 -0.75 0.71 -3.74
N TYR A 69 0.45 0.58 -4.25
CA TYR A 69 0.61 -0.07 -5.56
C TYR A 69 1.97 -0.72 -5.69
N THR A 70 2.04 -1.68 -6.59
CA THR A 70 3.30 -2.29 -6.97
C THR A 70 3.26 -2.56 -8.47
N SER A 71 4.43 -2.74 -9.05
CA SER A 71 4.55 -3.02 -10.47
C SER A 71 4.90 -4.48 -10.68
N HIS A 72 4.09 -5.18 -11.46
CA HIS A 72 4.41 -6.54 -11.86
C HIS A 72 5.62 -6.57 -12.77
N ILE A 73 5.79 -5.53 -13.56
CA ILE A 73 6.87 -5.51 -14.55
C ILE A 73 8.20 -5.47 -13.85
N ALA A 74 8.32 -4.68 -12.80
CA ALA A 74 9.56 -4.61 -12.07
C ALA A 74 9.83 -5.89 -11.29
N ASN A 75 8.77 -6.54 -10.81
CA ASN A 75 8.87 -7.82 -10.12
C ASN A 75 9.89 -7.79 -8.99
N ASP A 76 9.99 -6.67 -8.30
CA ASP A 76 10.95 -6.52 -7.22
C ASP A 76 10.30 -6.66 -5.85
N GLY A 77 9.00 -6.86 -5.80
CA GLY A 77 8.30 -7.03 -4.53
C GLY A 77 8.17 -5.77 -3.72
N ILE A 78 8.43 -4.62 -4.32
CA ILE A 78 8.39 -3.36 -3.60
C ILE A 78 7.04 -2.71 -3.79
N TRP A 79 6.46 -2.26 -2.70
CA TRP A 79 5.18 -1.56 -2.71
C TRP A 79 5.40 -0.11 -2.36
N TYR A 80 4.52 0.74 -2.84
CA TYR A 80 4.59 2.18 -2.63
C TYR A 80 3.23 2.67 -2.20
N VAL A 81 3.20 3.75 -1.42
CA VAL A 81 1.95 4.43 -1.10
C VAL A 81 1.90 5.72 -1.91
N LYS A 82 0.74 5.96 -2.53
CA LYS A 82 0.57 7.15 -3.33
C LYS A 82 0.16 8.30 -2.43
N LEU A 83 0.98 9.31 -2.38
CA LEU A 83 0.67 10.51 -1.63
C LEU A 83 -0.17 11.41 -2.50
N LYS A 84 -1.33 11.68 -2.08
CA LYS A 84 -2.22 12.35 -2.79
C LYS A 84 -2.29 13.38 -3.28
#